data_5eedaee69e3720e211e954c0cbea4988
#
_entry.id   5eedaee69e3720e211e954c0cbea4988
#
_cell.length_a   1.000
_cell.length_b   1.000
_cell.length_c   1.000
_cell.angle_alpha   90.00
_cell.angle_beta   90.00
_cell.angle_gamma   90.00
#
_symmetry.space_group_name_H-M   'P 1'
#
loop_
_entity.id
_entity.type
_entity.pdbx_description
1 polymer ?
#
loop_
_entity_poly.entity_id
_entity_poly.type
_entity_poly.pdbx_seq_one_letter_code
_entity_poly.pdbx_strand_id
1 'polypeptide(L)'
;MVLVNGATTFIDTLPAPRKVIPVTRIYDLVMTHQLDTDDYFIHCIQRFCAEARLNFFLIDPVWVGVFYDYLKQGKIWARALLNMHSEHHEPQDIFHQLIKLAAQMNTQVIDPPDRASAAFNKAQLHPRLLAAGIPVPWTLIVPREQPEDWKLSEAERAALGTPFVIKPAMGYGRKGLVMDASGESDLRRSAALWPDGHYLFQRRIAPRLRQGVPVYFRVYFVFGRVWLSWWNCYHDNYRLVTEAEKVELGLGELEDIVRRIAALTGMTFFSSEIAQTDQDGFVVIDYVNDQCHLLSQSAHPQLGVPDELVGAIAQRLVEAVSSTLRAPASATR
;
A
#
# COMPACT_ATOMS: atom_id res chain seq x y z
N MET A 1 -7.27 66.77 -51.18
CA MET A 1 -8.35 65.84 -50.80
C MET A 1 -7.96 64.48 -51.28
N VAL A 2 -7.29 63.69 -50.47
CA VAL A 2 -6.95 62.32 -50.76
C VAL A 2 -7.15 61.53 -49.43
N LEU A 3 -8.06 60.60 -49.47
CA LEU A 3 -8.34 59.65 -48.43
C LEU A 3 -7.25 58.58 -48.42
N VAL A 4 -6.64 58.33 -47.30
CA VAL A 4 -5.79 57.18 -47.10
C VAL A 4 -6.45 56.22 -46.13
N ASN A 5 -6.76 55.03 -46.62
CA ASN A 5 -7.35 53.92 -45.90
C ASN A 5 -6.41 53.43 -44.80
N GLY A 6 -6.89 53.47 -43.54
CA GLY A 6 -6.22 52.79 -42.46
C GLY A 6 -6.55 51.32 -42.44
N ALA A 7 -5.56 50.48 -42.77
CA ALA A 7 -5.60 49.05 -42.52
C ALA A 7 -5.06 48.82 -41.09
N THR A 8 -5.94 48.49 -40.14
CA THR A 8 -5.56 48.03 -38.82
C THR A 8 -5.09 46.58 -38.94
N THR A 9 -3.77 46.38 -38.92
CA THR A 9 -3.20 45.04 -38.82
C THR A 9 -3.34 44.53 -37.39
N PHE A 10 -4.21 43.56 -37.19
CA PHE A 10 -4.21 42.75 -35.98
C PHE A 10 -2.93 41.91 -36.00
N ILE A 11 -1.97 42.31 -35.20
CA ILE A 11 -0.85 41.40 -34.87
C ILE A 11 -1.39 40.45 -33.80
N ASP A 12 -1.77 39.25 -34.28
CA ASP A 12 -1.99 38.12 -33.38
C ASP A 12 -0.71 37.89 -32.59
N THR A 13 -0.70 38.27 -31.32
CA THR A 13 0.35 37.90 -30.41
C THR A 13 0.24 36.41 -30.16
N LEU A 14 0.96 35.63 -30.96
CA LEU A 14 1.21 34.22 -30.64
C LEU A 14 1.72 34.13 -29.20
N PRO A 15 1.13 33.27 -28.36
CA PRO A 15 1.61 33.09 -27.01
C PRO A 15 3.09 32.74 -27.11
N ALA A 16 3.90 33.43 -26.31
CA ALA A 16 5.35 33.19 -26.25
C ALA A 16 5.61 31.66 -26.16
N PRO A 17 6.53 31.10 -26.96
CA PRO A 17 6.79 29.68 -26.90
C PRO A 17 7.16 29.31 -25.47
N ARG A 18 6.38 28.37 -24.89
CA ARG A 18 6.71 27.83 -23.56
C ARG A 18 8.15 27.38 -23.61
N LYS A 19 9.02 27.95 -22.76
CA LYS A 19 10.39 27.48 -22.60
C LYS A 19 10.34 26.00 -22.26
N VAL A 20 10.57 25.15 -23.24
CA VAL A 20 10.78 23.74 -23.04
C VAL A 20 12.12 23.62 -22.32
N ILE A 21 12.08 23.44 -21.00
CA ILE A 21 13.30 23.14 -20.26
C ILE A 21 13.68 21.72 -20.66
N PRO A 22 14.82 21.49 -21.30
CA PRO A 22 15.19 20.14 -21.71
C PRO A 22 15.34 19.27 -20.45
N VAL A 23 14.65 18.12 -20.42
CA VAL A 23 14.83 17.11 -19.39
C VAL A 23 16.27 16.64 -19.48
N THR A 24 17.07 16.91 -18.46
CA THR A 24 18.49 16.57 -18.47
C THR A 24 18.75 15.12 -18.11
N ARG A 25 17.84 14.47 -17.37
CA ARG A 25 18.00 13.09 -16.94
C ARG A 25 16.66 12.36 -16.81
N ILE A 26 16.60 11.15 -17.39
CA ILE A 26 15.46 10.25 -17.30
C ILE A 26 15.90 8.99 -16.57
N TYR A 27 15.11 8.58 -15.58
CA TYR A 27 15.26 7.30 -14.90
C TYR A 27 14.13 6.35 -15.33
N ASP A 28 14.45 5.06 -15.49
CA ASP A 28 13.44 4.05 -15.80
C ASP A 28 12.67 3.66 -14.55
N LEU A 29 13.35 3.50 -13.42
CA LEU A 29 12.75 3.25 -12.12
C LEU A 29 13.42 4.14 -11.06
N VAL A 30 12.60 4.86 -10.33
CA VAL A 30 12.98 5.57 -9.11
C VAL A 30 12.31 4.88 -7.94
N MET A 31 13.00 4.78 -6.80
CA MET A 31 12.47 4.18 -5.59
C MET A 31 12.65 5.12 -4.41
N THR A 32 11.59 5.34 -3.63
CA THR A 32 11.68 5.97 -2.30
C THR A 32 11.90 4.90 -1.25
N HIS A 33 12.69 5.17 -0.22
CA HIS A 33 12.92 4.24 0.87
C HIS A 33 13.35 4.93 2.15
N GLN A 34 13.06 4.33 3.28
CA GLN A 34 13.43 4.85 4.60
C GLN A 34 14.89 4.52 4.98
N LEU A 35 15.56 3.64 4.26
CA LEU A 35 16.98 3.22 4.31
C LEU A 35 17.45 2.46 5.55
N ASP A 36 16.76 2.52 6.66
CA ASP A 36 17.23 1.96 7.92
C ASP A 36 16.88 0.47 8.15
N THR A 37 16.08 -0.14 7.25
CA THR A 37 15.54 -1.47 7.54
C THR A 37 15.57 -2.49 6.40
N ASP A 38 15.62 -2.11 5.12
CA ASP A 38 15.41 -3.04 4.00
C ASP A 38 16.53 -3.05 2.95
N ASP A 39 17.78 -2.97 3.39
CA ASP A 39 18.95 -2.97 2.51
C ASP A 39 18.96 -4.14 1.51
N TYR A 40 18.54 -5.35 1.96
CA TYR A 40 18.51 -6.52 1.10
C TYR A 40 17.50 -6.37 -0.05
N PHE A 41 16.30 -5.84 0.23
CA PHE A 41 15.30 -5.57 -0.81
C PHE A 41 15.82 -4.53 -1.81
N ILE A 42 16.44 -3.45 -1.34
CA ILE A 42 17.06 -2.43 -2.18
C ILE A 42 18.12 -3.05 -3.09
N HIS A 43 19.02 -3.87 -2.54
CA HIS A 43 20.05 -4.56 -3.32
C HIS A 43 19.46 -5.49 -4.38
N CYS A 44 18.37 -6.22 -4.06
CA CYS A 44 17.66 -7.04 -5.03
C CYS A 44 17.09 -6.19 -6.18
N ILE A 45 16.42 -5.07 -5.89
CA ILE A 45 15.91 -4.14 -6.90
C ILE A 45 17.06 -3.60 -7.78
N GLN A 46 18.16 -3.14 -7.17
CA GLN A 46 19.33 -2.64 -7.90
C GLN A 46 19.90 -3.69 -8.85
N ARG A 47 20.08 -4.93 -8.36
CA ARG A 47 20.60 -6.04 -9.15
C ARG A 47 19.70 -6.35 -10.33
N PHE A 48 18.40 -6.53 -10.11
CA PHE A 48 17.46 -6.86 -11.19
C PHE A 48 17.29 -5.71 -12.19
N CYS A 49 17.37 -4.45 -11.75
CA CYS A 49 17.42 -3.31 -12.66
C CYS A 49 18.66 -3.34 -13.55
N ALA A 50 19.83 -3.66 -12.98
CA ALA A 50 21.07 -3.79 -13.74
C ALA A 50 20.98 -4.93 -14.77
N GLU A 51 20.48 -6.11 -14.39
CA GLU A 51 20.25 -7.25 -15.28
C GLU A 51 19.26 -6.90 -16.41
N ALA A 52 18.20 -6.16 -16.11
CA ALA A 52 17.21 -5.68 -17.09
C ALA A 52 17.69 -4.46 -17.90
N ARG A 53 18.87 -3.90 -17.60
CA ARG A 53 19.43 -2.67 -18.19
C ARG A 53 18.54 -1.44 -17.99
N LEU A 54 17.90 -1.34 -16.83
CA LEU A 54 17.11 -0.19 -16.44
C LEU A 54 17.98 0.81 -15.68
N ASN A 55 17.80 2.10 -15.99
CA ASN A 55 18.41 3.19 -15.26
C ASN A 55 17.64 3.42 -13.94
N PHE A 56 18.25 2.96 -12.84
CA PHE A 56 17.66 3.00 -11.51
C PHE A 56 18.20 4.17 -10.68
N PHE A 57 17.34 4.76 -9.84
CA PHE A 57 17.74 5.76 -8.85
C PHE A 57 17.00 5.53 -7.52
N LEU A 58 17.77 5.43 -6.44
CA LEU A 58 17.26 5.38 -5.07
C LEU A 58 17.24 6.79 -4.50
N ILE A 59 16.08 7.22 -4.00
CA ILE A 59 15.94 8.49 -3.29
C ILE A 59 16.21 8.25 -1.81
N ASP A 60 17.36 8.74 -1.38
CA ASP A 60 17.70 8.87 0.03
C ASP A 60 16.81 9.95 0.69
N PRO A 61 16.29 9.74 1.91
CA PRO A 61 15.47 10.71 2.64
C PRO A 61 16.10 12.11 2.74
N VAL A 62 17.43 12.20 2.82
CA VAL A 62 18.15 13.49 2.87
C VAL A 62 18.00 14.25 1.55
N TRP A 63 17.84 13.56 0.42
CA TRP A 63 17.79 14.17 -0.91
C TRP A 63 16.37 14.29 -1.49
N VAL A 64 15.33 13.84 -0.78
CA VAL A 64 13.96 13.84 -1.29
C VAL A 64 13.49 15.23 -1.71
N GLY A 65 13.81 16.28 -0.93
CA GLY A 65 13.44 17.66 -1.24
C GLY A 65 14.12 18.16 -2.52
N VAL A 66 15.42 17.85 -2.70
CA VAL A 66 16.15 18.21 -3.92
C VAL A 66 15.60 17.47 -5.13
N PHE A 67 15.28 16.18 -4.99
CA PHE A 67 14.67 15.41 -6.06
C PHE A 67 13.30 15.97 -6.44
N TYR A 68 12.47 16.31 -5.45
CA TYR A 68 11.17 16.96 -5.65
C TYR A 68 11.29 18.25 -6.46
N ASP A 69 12.21 19.13 -6.07
CA ASP A 69 12.43 20.40 -6.77
C ASP A 69 12.91 20.20 -8.20
N TYR A 70 13.80 19.26 -8.46
CA TYR A 70 14.28 18.95 -9.81
C TYR A 70 13.19 18.33 -10.68
N LEU A 71 12.35 17.46 -10.10
CA LEU A 71 11.20 16.91 -10.78
C LEU A 71 10.21 18.02 -11.15
N LYS A 72 9.85 18.89 -10.19
CA LYS A 72 8.97 20.05 -10.38
C LYS A 72 9.48 21.02 -11.46
N GLN A 73 10.79 21.20 -11.55
CA GLN A 73 11.45 22.04 -12.57
C GLN A 73 11.60 21.34 -13.93
N GLY A 74 11.22 20.07 -14.06
CA GLY A 74 11.39 19.28 -15.28
C GLY A 74 12.87 18.97 -15.63
N LYS A 75 13.78 19.10 -14.67
CA LYS A 75 15.20 18.78 -14.86
C LYS A 75 15.46 17.27 -14.85
N ILE A 76 14.63 16.54 -14.15
CA ILE A 76 14.63 15.09 -14.09
C ILE A 76 13.22 14.58 -14.37
N TRP A 77 13.12 13.33 -14.79
CA TRP A 77 11.87 12.62 -14.92
C TRP A 77 12.06 11.13 -14.63
N ALA A 78 11.03 10.49 -14.09
CA ALA A 78 10.99 9.05 -13.86
C ALA A 78 9.87 8.43 -14.69
N ARG A 79 10.14 7.30 -15.34
CA ARG A 79 9.12 6.52 -16.05
C ARG A 79 8.23 5.79 -15.07
N ALA A 80 8.85 5.17 -14.05
CA ALA A 80 8.16 4.53 -12.94
C ALA A 80 8.74 5.00 -11.60
N LEU A 81 7.90 5.05 -10.56
CA LEU A 81 8.28 5.35 -9.19
C LEU A 81 7.69 4.28 -8.28
N LEU A 82 8.55 3.53 -7.60
CA LEU A 82 8.19 2.58 -6.55
C LEU A 82 8.20 3.31 -5.21
N ASN A 83 7.02 3.47 -4.62
CA ASN A 83 6.88 4.08 -3.31
C ASN A 83 7.04 3.04 -2.20
N MET A 84 8.14 3.12 -1.45
CA MET A 84 8.40 2.30 -0.26
C MET A 84 8.41 3.14 1.02
N HIS A 85 7.75 4.28 1.00
CA HIS A 85 7.55 5.13 2.17
C HIS A 85 6.09 5.57 2.26
N SER A 86 5.34 5.03 3.21
CA SER A 86 3.90 5.24 3.32
C SER A 86 3.57 6.36 4.29
N GLU A 87 3.18 7.51 3.74
CA GLU A 87 2.70 8.64 4.53
C GLU A 87 1.29 9.08 4.07
N HIS A 88 0.40 8.10 3.87
CA HIS A 88 -0.98 8.36 3.43
C HIS A 88 -1.81 9.18 4.43
N HIS A 89 -1.43 9.15 5.70
CA HIS A 89 -2.08 9.90 6.78
C HIS A 89 -1.53 11.33 6.93
N GLU A 90 -0.39 11.65 6.29
CA GLU A 90 0.26 12.98 6.34
C GLU A 90 0.37 13.61 4.95
N PRO A 91 -0.68 14.29 4.46
CA PRO A 91 -0.66 14.89 3.12
C PRO A 91 0.43 15.95 2.91
N GLN A 92 1.00 16.49 3.98
CA GLN A 92 2.10 17.48 3.94
C GLN A 92 3.48 16.84 3.93
N ASP A 93 3.56 15.53 4.15
CA ASP A 93 4.83 14.82 4.05
C ASP A 93 5.44 14.94 2.66
N ILE A 94 6.76 15.18 2.61
CA ILE A 94 7.48 15.42 1.35
C ILE A 94 7.44 14.20 0.41
N PHE A 95 7.44 12.98 0.95
CA PHE A 95 7.33 11.77 0.14
C PHE A 95 5.93 11.65 -0.47
N HIS A 96 4.88 11.97 0.31
CA HIS A 96 3.52 12.00 -0.21
C HIS A 96 3.35 13.06 -1.31
N GLN A 97 3.93 14.25 -1.12
CA GLN A 97 3.93 15.29 -2.14
C GLN A 97 4.70 14.87 -3.40
N LEU A 98 5.83 14.17 -3.22
CA LEU A 98 6.64 13.66 -4.33
C LEU A 98 5.86 12.68 -5.20
N ILE A 99 5.21 11.67 -4.60
CA ILE A 99 4.45 10.68 -5.37
C ILE A 99 3.25 11.30 -6.09
N LYS A 100 2.60 12.31 -5.49
CA LYS A 100 1.54 13.09 -6.15
C LYS A 100 2.07 13.88 -7.34
N LEU A 101 3.17 14.60 -7.16
CA LEU A 101 3.81 15.34 -8.25
C LEU A 101 4.22 14.40 -9.39
N ALA A 102 4.85 13.27 -9.06
CA ALA A 102 5.26 12.27 -10.05
C ALA A 102 4.06 11.74 -10.86
N ALA A 103 2.95 11.41 -10.19
CA ALA A 103 1.72 11.00 -10.85
C ALA A 103 1.15 12.09 -11.78
N GLN A 104 1.15 13.36 -11.36
CA GLN A 104 0.73 14.50 -12.18
C GLN A 104 1.62 14.73 -13.41
N MET A 105 2.87 14.30 -13.32
CA MET A 105 3.85 14.37 -14.43
C MET A 105 3.87 13.10 -15.29
N ASN A 106 2.84 12.26 -15.21
CA ASN A 106 2.70 11.00 -15.95
C ASN A 106 3.79 9.94 -15.61
N THR A 107 4.38 9.99 -14.44
CA THR A 107 5.16 8.89 -13.91
C THR A 107 4.22 7.77 -13.48
N GLN A 108 4.51 6.53 -13.85
CA GLN A 108 3.80 5.36 -13.33
C GLN A 108 4.18 5.17 -11.84
N VAL A 109 3.33 5.64 -10.94
CA VAL A 109 3.53 5.39 -9.50
C VAL A 109 3.00 4.02 -9.12
N ILE A 110 3.76 3.28 -8.34
CA ILE A 110 3.42 1.96 -7.79
C ILE A 110 3.24 2.11 -6.27
N ASP A 111 1.99 2.18 -5.74
CA ASP A 111 0.74 2.34 -6.49
C ASP A 111 0.32 3.81 -6.55
N PRO A 112 -0.62 4.19 -7.45
CA PRO A 112 -1.08 5.58 -7.56
C PRO A 112 -1.60 6.12 -6.22
N PRO A 113 -1.22 7.35 -5.79
CA PRO A 113 -1.43 7.83 -4.42
C PRO A 113 -2.90 7.87 -3.98
N ASP A 114 -3.82 8.26 -4.87
CA ASP A 114 -5.25 8.30 -4.53
C ASP A 114 -5.83 6.90 -4.32
N ARG A 115 -5.36 5.93 -5.12
CA ARG A 115 -5.74 4.52 -5.02
C ARG A 115 -5.18 3.89 -3.76
N ALA A 116 -3.89 4.11 -3.49
CA ALA A 116 -3.21 3.61 -2.31
C ALA A 116 -3.83 4.18 -1.03
N SER A 117 -4.09 5.48 -0.98
CA SER A 117 -4.75 6.12 0.16
C SER A 117 -6.17 5.58 0.41
N ALA A 118 -6.96 5.36 -0.65
CA ALA A 118 -8.31 4.79 -0.53
C ALA A 118 -8.27 3.32 -0.05
N ALA A 119 -7.27 2.54 -0.49
CA ALA A 119 -7.07 1.15 -0.06
C ALA A 119 -6.53 1.06 1.38
N PHE A 120 -5.71 2.00 1.78
CA PHE A 120 -5.15 2.09 3.13
C PHE A 120 -6.21 2.46 4.18
N ASN A 121 -7.20 3.29 3.82
CA ASN A 121 -8.28 3.70 4.71
C ASN A 121 -9.26 2.55 4.98
N LYS A 122 -9.06 1.88 6.11
CA LYS A 122 -9.84 0.71 6.51
C LYS A 122 -11.35 1.00 6.65
N ALA A 123 -11.72 2.21 7.09
CA ALA A 123 -13.13 2.58 7.22
C ALA A 123 -13.83 2.75 5.87
N GLN A 124 -13.11 3.20 4.85
CA GLN A 124 -13.63 3.29 3.48
C GLN A 124 -13.60 1.95 2.75
N LEU A 125 -12.57 1.13 2.99
CA LEU A 125 -12.40 -0.14 2.29
C LEU A 125 -13.31 -1.24 2.85
N HIS A 126 -13.52 -1.31 4.16
CA HIS A 126 -14.28 -2.40 4.81
C HIS A 126 -15.69 -2.63 4.21
N PRO A 127 -16.56 -1.61 4.02
CA PRO A 127 -17.87 -1.81 3.41
C PRO A 127 -17.79 -2.37 1.98
N ARG A 128 -16.77 -1.97 1.23
CA ARG A 128 -16.55 -2.44 -0.13
C ARG A 128 -16.13 -3.92 -0.16
N LEU A 129 -15.29 -4.33 0.80
CA LEU A 129 -14.92 -5.75 0.96
C LEU A 129 -16.14 -6.61 1.29
N LEU A 130 -16.98 -6.17 2.22
CA LEU A 130 -18.24 -6.85 2.56
C LEU A 130 -19.15 -6.96 1.35
N ALA A 131 -19.39 -5.87 0.62
CA ALA A 131 -20.23 -5.86 -0.58
C ALA A 131 -19.69 -6.79 -1.69
N ALA A 132 -18.35 -6.92 -1.75
CA ALA A 132 -17.71 -7.87 -2.67
C ALA A 132 -17.71 -9.32 -2.15
N GLY A 133 -18.27 -9.60 -0.98
CA GLY A 133 -18.29 -10.94 -0.36
C GLY A 133 -16.89 -11.43 0.04
N ILE A 134 -15.95 -10.54 0.31
CA ILE A 134 -14.63 -10.90 0.84
C ILE A 134 -14.79 -11.16 2.34
N PRO A 135 -14.31 -12.30 2.88
CA PRO A 135 -14.51 -12.64 4.28
C PRO A 135 -13.65 -11.73 5.17
N VAL A 136 -14.30 -10.85 5.91
CA VAL A 136 -13.72 -9.94 6.90
C VAL A 136 -14.47 -10.08 8.23
N PRO A 137 -13.86 -9.77 9.38
CA PRO A 137 -14.54 -9.84 10.66
C PRO A 137 -15.72 -8.86 10.71
N TRP A 138 -16.76 -9.21 11.48
CA TRP A 138 -17.80 -8.24 11.79
C TRP A 138 -17.21 -6.97 12.37
N THR A 139 -17.58 -5.81 11.85
CA THR A 139 -16.94 -4.53 12.18
C THR A 139 -17.96 -3.40 12.23
N LEU A 140 -17.91 -2.60 13.29
CA LEU A 140 -18.59 -1.33 13.42
C LEU A 140 -17.58 -0.20 13.16
N ILE A 141 -17.90 0.70 12.23
CA ILE A 141 -17.10 1.88 11.96
C ILE A 141 -17.60 3.02 12.83
N VAL A 142 -16.74 3.50 13.71
CA VAL A 142 -17.07 4.47 14.75
C VAL A 142 -16.30 5.77 14.48
N PRO A 143 -16.96 6.92 14.29
CA PRO A 143 -16.30 8.23 14.27
C PRO A 143 -15.58 8.50 15.60
N ARG A 144 -14.50 9.27 15.54
CA ARG A 144 -13.76 9.67 16.76
C ARG A 144 -14.62 10.41 17.76
N GLU A 145 -15.41 11.36 17.24
CA GLU A 145 -16.29 12.18 18.06
C GLU A 145 -17.62 11.48 18.23
N GLN A 146 -17.92 11.13 19.47
CA GLN A 146 -19.17 10.52 19.87
C GLN A 146 -19.85 11.39 20.95
N PRO A 147 -21.19 11.41 21.00
CA PRO A 147 -21.92 11.96 22.14
C PRO A 147 -21.42 11.35 23.46
N GLU A 148 -21.48 12.09 24.56
CA GLU A 148 -21.01 11.63 25.88
C GLU A 148 -21.78 10.38 26.35
N ASP A 149 -23.05 10.28 26.00
CA ASP A 149 -23.96 9.18 26.33
C ASP A 149 -23.96 8.04 25.28
N TRP A 150 -23.16 8.14 24.24
CA TRP A 150 -23.09 7.10 23.19
C TRP A 150 -22.70 5.75 23.78
N LYS A 151 -23.48 4.74 23.42
CA LYS A 151 -23.29 3.35 23.83
C LYS A 151 -23.51 2.41 22.66
N LEU A 152 -22.76 1.32 22.65
CA LEU A 152 -23.04 0.18 21.79
C LEU A 152 -24.41 -0.40 22.16
N SER A 153 -25.24 -0.69 21.17
CA SER A 153 -26.47 -1.46 21.37
C SER A 153 -26.16 -2.89 21.82
N GLU A 154 -27.13 -3.58 22.38
CA GLU A 154 -27.01 -5.00 22.76
C GLU A 154 -26.65 -5.87 21.54
N ALA A 155 -27.25 -5.59 20.38
CA ALA A 155 -26.97 -6.31 19.14
C ALA A 155 -25.53 -6.10 18.67
N GLU A 156 -25.00 -4.87 18.74
CA GLU A 156 -23.60 -4.56 18.40
C GLU A 156 -22.61 -5.22 19.36
N ARG A 157 -22.90 -5.19 20.67
CA ARG A 157 -22.10 -5.89 21.69
C ARG A 157 -22.06 -7.40 21.44
N ALA A 158 -23.23 -8.01 21.17
CA ALA A 158 -23.32 -9.43 20.86
C ALA A 158 -22.57 -9.79 19.58
N ALA A 159 -22.65 -8.93 18.56
CA ALA A 159 -21.95 -9.13 17.29
C ALA A 159 -20.44 -8.97 17.41
N LEU A 160 -19.95 -8.00 18.22
CA LEU A 160 -18.51 -7.80 18.49
C LEU A 160 -17.93 -8.94 19.34
N GLY A 161 -18.67 -9.37 20.36
CA GLY A 161 -18.14 -10.22 21.42
C GLY A 161 -17.22 -9.45 22.37
N THR A 162 -16.68 -10.15 23.36
CA THR A 162 -15.71 -9.57 24.33
C THR A 162 -14.62 -10.59 24.62
N PRO A 163 -13.33 -10.23 24.52
CA PRO A 163 -12.83 -8.95 24.03
C PRO A 163 -12.94 -8.77 22.52
N PHE A 164 -12.95 -7.52 22.05
CA PHE A 164 -12.87 -7.17 20.64
C PHE A 164 -11.65 -6.30 20.32
N VAL A 165 -11.44 -5.97 19.06
CA VAL A 165 -10.30 -5.17 18.59
C VAL A 165 -10.76 -3.78 18.19
N ILE A 166 -10.02 -2.74 18.61
CA ILE A 166 -10.16 -1.38 18.08
C ILE A 166 -8.91 -1.02 17.31
N LYS A 167 -9.08 -0.49 16.10
CA LYS A 167 -7.98 0.00 15.29
C LYS A 167 -8.35 1.27 14.52
N PRO A 168 -7.42 2.25 14.40
CA PRO A 168 -7.65 3.43 13.59
C PRO A 168 -7.84 3.08 12.12
N ALA A 169 -8.65 3.86 11.40
CA ALA A 169 -8.88 3.65 9.97
C ALA A 169 -7.61 3.85 9.13
N MET A 170 -6.80 4.86 9.49
CA MET A 170 -5.52 5.20 8.85
C MET A 170 -4.30 4.74 9.68
N GLY A 171 -4.49 3.79 10.60
CA GLY A 171 -3.41 3.25 11.42
C GLY A 171 -2.54 2.24 10.68
N TYR A 172 -1.24 2.22 11.01
CA TYR A 172 -0.25 1.25 10.53
C TYR A 172 0.71 0.87 11.66
N GLY A 173 1.48 -0.21 11.50
CA GLY A 173 2.50 -0.62 12.46
C GLY A 173 1.96 -0.82 13.88
N ARG A 174 0.74 -1.29 14.01
CA ARG A 174 0.01 -1.48 15.29
C ARG A 174 -0.22 -0.19 16.10
N LYS A 175 0.04 1.00 15.54
CA LYS A 175 -0.23 2.28 16.20
C LYS A 175 -1.73 2.44 16.46
N GLY A 176 -2.10 2.73 17.71
CA GLY A 176 -3.49 2.85 18.11
C GLY A 176 -4.28 1.55 18.20
N LEU A 177 -3.64 0.37 17.99
CA LEU A 177 -4.30 -0.93 18.08
C LEU A 177 -4.57 -1.30 19.55
N VAL A 178 -5.84 -1.62 19.85
CA VAL A 178 -6.31 -2.15 21.12
C VAL A 178 -6.88 -3.55 20.88
N MET A 179 -6.21 -4.58 21.39
CA MET A 179 -6.55 -5.99 21.11
C MET A 179 -7.52 -6.61 22.13
N ASP A 180 -7.76 -5.92 23.24
CA ASP A 180 -8.46 -6.41 24.43
C ASP A 180 -9.59 -5.45 24.84
N ALA A 181 -10.18 -4.76 23.89
CA ALA A 181 -11.27 -3.84 24.16
C ALA A 181 -12.50 -4.56 24.73
N SER A 182 -13.16 -3.95 25.69
CA SER A 182 -14.33 -4.49 26.37
C SER A 182 -15.54 -3.56 26.32
N GLY A 183 -15.36 -2.33 25.89
CA GLY A 183 -16.42 -1.33 25.82
C GLY A 183 -16.04 -0.07 25.07
N GLU A 184 -16.98 0.88 25.01
CA GLU A 184 -16.85 2.13 24.27
C GLU A 184 -15.72 3.03 24.78
N SER A 185 -15.42 2.95 26.09
CA SER A 185 -14.36 3.73 26.72
C SER A 185 -12.96 3.42 26.14
N ASP A 186 -12.78 2.24 25.55
CA ASP A 186 -11.51 1.83 24.93
C ASP A 186 -11.22 2.59 23.64
N LEU A 187 -12.23 3.24 23.02
CA LEU A 187 -12.01 4.18 21.93
C LEU A 187 -11.03 5.29 22.32
N ARG A 188 -11.16 5.86 23.52
CA ARG A 188 -10.26 6.91 24.02
C ARG A 188 -8.82 6.41 24.15
N ARG A 189 -8.64 5.12 24.56
CA ARG A 189 -7.32 4.49 24.65
C ARG A 189 -6.66 4.37 23.26
N SER A 190 -7.41 3.94 22.26
CA SER A 190 -6.93 3.88 20.88
C SER A 190 -6.62 5.29 20.33
N ALA A 191 -7.52 6.25 20.53
CA ALA A 191 -7.38 7.62 20.06
C ALA A 191 -6.23 8.40 20.73
N ALA A 192 -5.91 8.07 21.98
CA ALA A 192 -4.75 8.65 22.67
C ALA A 192 -3.42 8.13 22.09
N LEU A 193 -3.38 6.87 21.64
CA LEU A 193 -2.19 6.27 21.02
C LEU A 193 -2.01 6.71 19.55
N TRP A 194 -3.12 6.87 18.82
CA TRP A 194 -3.11 7.26 17.40
C TRP A 194 -4.40 8.02 17.06
N PRO A 195 -4.36 9.37 16.98
CA PRO A 195 -5.51 10.17 16.61
C PRO A 195 -5.92 9.90 15.15
N ASP A 196 -7.19 9.58 14.94
CA ASP A 196 -7.78 9.35 13.62
C ASP A 196 -9.22 9.89 13.59
N GLY A 197 -9.79 10.08 12.40
CA GLY A 197 -11.19 10.49 12.24
C GLY A 197 -12.18 9.36 12.48
N HIS A 198 -11.78 8.11 12.22
CA HIS A 198 -12.62 6.90 12.38
C HIS A 198 -11.83 5.75 12.97
N TYR A 199 -12.54 4.89 13.70
CA TYR A 199 -12.03 3.67 14.28
C TYR A 199 -12.89 2.49 13.90
N LEU A 200 -12.27 1.32 13.72
CA LEU A 200 -12.95 0.06 13.49
C LEU A 200 -13.03 -0.70 14.82
N PHE A 201 -14.25 -0.91 15.31
CA PHE A 201 -14.53 -1.88 16.36
C PHE A 201 -14.80 -3.20 15.68
N GLN A 202 -13.92 -4.16 15.84
CA GLN A 202 -13.89 -5.36 15.05
C GLN A 202 -13.92 -6.59 15.94
N ARG A 203 -14.79 -7.56 15.58
CA ARG A 203 -14.83 -8.87 16.26
C ARG A 203 -13.43 -9.48 16.25
N ARG A 204 -12.98 -9.91 17.41
CA ARG A 204 -11.70 -10.63 17.53
C ARG A 204 -11.84 -12.01 16.89
N ILE A 205 -10.97 -12.30 15.96
CA ILE A 205 -10.93 -13.61 15.29
C ILE A 205 -10.10 -14.58 16.13
N ALA A 206 -10.65 -15.76 16.36
CA ALA A 206 -9.94 -16.89 16.96
C ALA A 206 -9.39 -17.77 15.83
N PRO A 207 -8.07 -17.75 15.59
CA PRO A 207 -7.48 -18.58 14.56
C PRO A 207 -7.52 -20.05 14.94
N ARG A 208 -7.63 -20.92 13.94
CA ARG A 208 -7.39 -22.34 14.11
C ARG A 208 -5.98 -22.58 14.67
N LEU A 209 -5.84 -23.60 15.51
CA LEU A 209 -4.55 -24.01 16.01
C LEU A 209 -4.04 -25.24 15.23
N ARG A 210 -2.80 -25.14 14.73
CA ARG A 210 -2.08 -26.28 14.17
C ARG A 210 -0.89 -26.59 15.07
N GLN A 211 -0.88 -27.73 15.73
CA GLN A 211 0.14 -28.11 16.70
C GLN A 211 0.34 -27.05 17.80
N GLY A 212 -0.77 -26.43 18.25
CA GLY A 212 -0.73 -25.37 19.26
C GLY A 212 -0.34 -23.98 18.75
N VAL A 213 -0.04 -23.82 17.48
CA VAL A 213 0.33 -22.54 16.86
C VAL A 213 -0.85 -21.96 16.10
N PRO A 214 -1.21 -20.67 16.32
CA PRO A 214 -2.26 -19.99 15.56
C PRO A 214 -1.93 -19.92 14.07
N VAL A 215 -2.92 -20.22 13.22
CA VAL A 215 -2.75 -20.24 11.77
C VAL A 215 -3.07 -18.88 11.18
N TYR A 216 -2.02 -18.19 10.78
CA TYR A 216 -2.09 -16.92 10.05
C TYR A 216 -1.18 -16.97 8.83
N PHE A 217 -1.57 -16.18 7.82
CA PHE A 217 -0.81 -16.02 6.58
C PHE A 217 -0.61 -14.54 6.28
N ARG A 218 0.59 -14.21 5.80
CA ARG A 218 0.87 -13.00 5.07
C ARG A 218 0.84 -13.34 3.59
N VAL A 219 -0.07 -12.71 2.84
CA VAL A 219 -0.29 -12.98 1.43
C VAL A 219 0.12 -11.75 0.63
N TYR A 220 1.12 -11.90 -0.24
CA TYR A 220 1.66 -10.84 -1.06
C TYR A 220 1.06 -10.90 -2.46
N PHE A 221 0.55 -9.77 -2.95
CA PHE A 221 0.11 -9.59 -4.33
C PHE A 221 1.04 -8.60 -5.02
N VAL A 222 1.65 -9.03 -6.14
CA VAL A 222 2.60 -8.21 -6.89
C VAL A 222 2.36 -8.36 -8.37
N PHE A 223 1.73 -7.39 -9.00
CA PHE A 223 1.45 -7.39 -10.44
C PHE A 223 0.88 -8.71 -10.95
N GLY A 224 -0.18 -9.22 -10.30
CA GLY A 224 -0.89 -10.42 -10.68
C GLY A 224 -0.30 -11.73 -10.15
N ARG A 225 0.92 -11.75 -9.60
CA ARG A 225 1.46 -12.91 -8.88
C ARG A 225 1.14 -12.84 -7.40
N VAL A 226 0.99 -14.02 -6.80
CA VAL A 226 0.69 -14.17 -5.37
C VAL A 226 1.72 -15.07 -4.74
N TRP A 227 2.17 -14.70 -3.54
CA TRP A 227 3.02 -15.52 -2.68
C TRP A 227 2.40 -15.63 -1.30
N LEU A 228 2.53 -16.82 -0.72
CA LEU A 228 2.01 -17.16 0.60
C LEU A 228 3.17 -17.35 1.57
N SER A 229 3.09 -16.68 2.69
CA SER A 229 3.98 -16.95 3.82
C SER A 229 3.16 -17.24 5.06
N TRP A 230 3.56 -18.25 5.83
CA TRP A 230 3.16 -18.34 7.22
C TRP A 230 3.61 -17.07 7.94
N TRP A 231 2.77 -16.58 8.81
CA TRP A 231 3.06 -15.40 9.61
C TRP A 231 2.44 -15.55 10.99
N ASN A 232 3.10 -15.06 12.01
CA ASN A 232 2.56 -15.04 13.36
C ASN A 232 2.39 -13.60 13.83
N CYS A 233 1.16 -13.16 13.98
CA CYS A 233 0.84 -11.80 14.38
C CYS A 233 1.36 -11.39 15.77
N TYR A 234 1.77 -12.34 16.61
CA TYR A 234 2.30 -12.07 17.96
C TYR A 234 3.83 -11.93 17.97
N HIS A 235 4.52 -12.55 17.00
CA HIS A 235 5.99 -12.64 16.98
C HIS A 235 6.60 -12.22 15.64
N ASP A 236 5.79 -11.79 14.67
CA ASP A 236 6.21 -11.44 13.30
C ASP A 236 7.16 -12.48 12.67
N ASN A 237 6.96 -13.75 12.99
CA ASN A 237 7.78 -14.83 12.47
C ASN A 237 7.22 -15.31 11.14
N TYR A 238 8.08 -15.34 10.10
CA TYR A 238 7.71 -15.72 8.74
C TYR A 238 8.35 -17.02 8.32
N ARG A 239 7.63 -17.81 7.53
CA ARG A 239 8.13 -19.02 6.87
C ARG A 239 7.41 -19.21 5.53
N LEU A 240 8.12 -19.60 4.51
CA LEU A 240 7.48 -19.96 3.23
C LEU A 240 6.45 -21.07 3.41
N VAL A 241 5.37 -20.96 2.68
CA VAL A 241 4.39 -22.03 2.51
C VAL A 241 4.92 -22.98 1.45
N THR A 242 4.96 -24.28 1.78
CA THR A 242 5.35 -25.32 0.81
C THR A 242 4.18 -25.70 -0.10
N GLU A 243 4.48 -26.28 -1.28
CA GLU A 243 3.42 -26.73 -2.19
C GLU A 243 2.55 -27.85 -1.57
N ALA A 244 3.15 -28.71 -0.73
CA ALA A 244 2.41 -29.74 0.01
C ALA A 244 1.39 -29.09 0.98
N GLU A 245 1.81 -28.05 1.70
CA GLU A 245 0.92 -27.30 2.61
C GLU A 245 -0.19 -26.56 1.85
N LYS A 246 0.09 -26.03 0.66
CA LYS A 246 -0.95 -25.40 -0.17
C LYS A 246 -2.09 -26.36 -0.48
N VAL A 247 -1.73 -27.57 -0.88
CA VAL A 247 -2.72 -28.62 -1.19
C VAL A 247 -3.43 -29.09 0.08
N GLU A 248 -2.67 -29.43 1.12
CA GLU A 248 -3.22 -29.98 2.38
C GLU A 248 -4.23 -29.02 3.04
N LEU A 249 -3.94 -27.73 3.00
CA LEU A 249 -4.73 -26.70 3.69
C LEU A 249 -5.72 -25.97 2.78
N GLY A 250 -5.78 -26.29 1.50
CA GLY A 250 -6.66 -25.62 0.55
C GLY A 250 -6.33 -24.14 0.32
N LEU A 251 -5.04 -23.76 0.35
CA LEU A 251 -4.62 -22.36 0.35
C LEU A 251 -4.81 -21.63 -1.00
N GLY A 252 -5.34 -22.29 -2.01
CA GLY A 252 -5.76 -21.64 -3.26
C GLY A 252 -6.80 -20.54 -3.03
N GLU A 253 -7.66 -20.69 -2.01
CA GLU A 253 -8.63 -19.66 -1.61
C GLU A 253 -7.97 -18.34 -1.19
N LEU A 254 -6.79 -18.39 -0.56
CA LEU A 254 -6.04 -17.18 -0.20
C LEU A 254 -5.62 -16.37 -1.42
N GLU A 255 -5.23 -17.07 -2.50
CA GLU A 255 -4.88 -16.42 -3.75
C GLU A 255 -6.09 -15.73 -4.37
N ASP A 256 -7.26 -16.38 -4.36
CA ASP A 256 -8.51 -15.81 -4.88
C ASP A 256 -8.96 -14.60 -4.06
N ILE A 257 -8.86 -14.66 -2.74
CA ILE A 257 -9.18 -13.54 -1.85
C ILE A 257 -8.34 -12.30 -2.22
N VAL A 258 -7.01 -12.43 -2.29
CA VAL A 258 -6.15 -11.26 -2.58
C VAL A 258 -6.29 -10.77 -4.02
N ARG A 259 -6.55 -11.64 -5.00
CA ARG A 259 -6.89 -11.24 -6.38
C ARG A 259 -8.16 -10.41 -6.43
N ARG A 260 -9.18 -10.77 -5.64
CA ARG A 260 -10.42 -10.01 -5.51
C ARG A 260 -10.19 -8.67 -4.81
N ILE A 261 -9.34 -8.62 -3.77
CA ILE A 261 -8.92 -7.37 -3.14
C ILE A 261 -8.21 -6.48 -4.16
N ALA A 262 -7.26 -7.02 -4.93
CA ALA A 262 -6.56 -6.30 -5.98
C ALA A 262 -7.51 -5.75 -7.05
N ALA A 263 -8.48 -6.55 -7.51
CA ALA A 263 -9.49 -6.12 -8.47
C ALA A 263 -10.39 -5.00 -7.92
N LEU A 264 -10.79 -5.10 -6.64
CA LEU A 264 -11.63 -4.12 -5.97
C LEU A 264 -10.91 -2.79 -5.73
N THR A 265 -9.65 -2.84 -5.32
CA THR A 265 -8.86 -1.64 -4.98
C THR A 265 -8.10 -1.07 -6.16
N GLY A 266 -7.81 -1.91 -7.15
CA GLY A 266 -6.92 -1.60 -8.25
C GLY A 266 -5.44 -1.53 -7.87
N MET A 267 -5.08 -1.97 -6.65
CA MET A 267 -3.69 -2.03 -6.19
C MET A 267 -2.91 -3.11 -6.94
N THR A 268 -1.66 -2.83 -7.21
CA THR A 268 -0.75 -3.74 -7.93
C THR A 268 0.34 -4.34 -7.05
N PHE A 269 0.62 -3.70 -5.91
CA PHE A 269 1.61 -4.15 -4.94
C PHE A 269 1.12 -3.93 -3.51
N PHE A 270 0.82 -5.01 -2.80
CA PHE A 270 0.41 -4.95 -1.38
C PHE A 270 0.52 -6.34 -0.74
N SER A 271 0.34 -6.40 0.58
CA SER A 271 0.10 -7.65 1.29
C SER A 271 -1.15 -7.59 2.15
N SER A 272 -1.75 -8.75 2.40
CA SER A 272 -2.89 -8.91 3.32
C SER A 272 -2.56 -9.88 4.43
N GLU A 273 -3.19 -9.70 5.60
CA GLU A 273 -3.08 -10.61 6.73
C GLU A 273 -4.37 -11.42 6.84
N ILE A 274 -4.25 -12.74 6.79
CA ILE A 274 -5.41 -13.65 6.74
C ILE A 274 -5.26 -14.72 7.81
N ALA A 275 -6.29 -14.88 8.63
CA ALA A 275 -6.41 -15.95 9.60
C ALA A 275 -7.17 -17.14 9.00
N GLN A 276 -6.78 -18.37 9.34
CA GLN A 276 -7.64 -19.53 9.15
C GLN A 276 -8.41 -19.81 10.45
N THR A 277 -9.71 -19.97 10.37
CA THR A 277 -10.59 -20.29 11.50
C THR A 277 -11.24 -21.67 11.31
N ASP A 278 -11.79 -22.24 12.37
CA ASP A 278 -12.52 -23.51 12.28
C ASP A 278 -13.97 -23.32 11.78
N GLN A 279 -14.52 -22.12 11.92
CA GLN A 279 -15.95 -21.85 11.63
C GLN A 279 -16.12 -21.09 10.31
N ASP A 280 -15.31 -20.06 10.08
CA ASP A 280 -15.50 -19.10 9.00
C ASP A 280 -14.52 -19.31 7.82
N GLY A 281 -13.70 -20.37 7.84
CA GLY A 281 -12.67 -20.59 6.84
C GLY A 281 -11.54 -19.56 6.94
N PHE A 282 -11.22 -18.87 5.84
CA PHE A 282 -10.22 -17.81 5.82
C PHE A 282 -10.86 -16.44 6.03
N VAL A 283 -10.31 -15.64 6.94
CA VAL A 283 -10.81 -14.30 7.29
C VAL A 283 -9.69 -13.28 7.18
N VAL A 284 -9.88 -12.24 6.39
CA VAL A 284 -8.91 -11.14 6.20
C VAL A 284 -8.96 -10.22 7.40
N ILE A 285 -7.92 -10.26 8.23
CA ILE A 285 -7.84 -9.47 9.46
C ILE A 285 -7.16 -8.11 9.28
N ASP A 286 -6.28 -7.97 8.28
CA ASP A 286 -5.79 -6.67 7.79
C ASP A 286 -5.78 -6.68 6.26
N TYR A 287 -6.39 -5.64 5.67
CA TYR A 287 -6.89 -5.72 4.30
C TYR A 287 -5.80 -5.47 3.26
N VAL A 288 -5.14 -4.31 3.37
CA VAL A 288 -4.10 -3.85 2.45
C VAL A 288 -3.00 -3.21 3.28
N ASN A 289 -1.85 -3.84 3.29
CA ASN A 289 -0.61 -3.25 3.76
C ASN A 289 0.11 -2.73 2.52
N ASP A 290 -0.10 -1.45 2.24
CA ASP A 290 0.66 -0.70 1.26
C ASP A 290 1.98 -0.31 1.90
N GLN A 291 2.99 -0.58 1.17
CA GLN A 291 4.33 -0.92 1.56
C GLN A 291 4.38 -2.17 2.43
N CYS A 292 4.68 -3.26 1.70
CA CYS A 292 4.85 -4.55 2.34
C CYS A 292 6.06 -4.52 3.26
N HIS A 293 5.94 -5.17 4.40
CA HIS A 293 7.09 -5.51 5.22
C HIS A 293 7.96 -6.52 4.45
N LEU A 294 9.20 -6.15 4.15
CA LEU A 294 10.15 -6.92 3.34
C LEU A 294 11.56 -6.98 3.96
N LEU A 295 11.68 -6.78 5.28
CA LEU A 295 12.92 -7.04 6.00
C LEU A 295 13.40 -8.45 5.69
N SER A 296 14.67 -8.63 5.33
CA SER A 296 15.22 -9.96 5.06
C SER A 296 15.43 -10.77 6.33
N GLN A 297 15.15 -12.07 6.27
CA GLN A 297 15.34 -12.98 7.39
C GLN A 297 16.82 -13.18 7.73
N SER A 298 17.72 -13.10 6.75
CA SER A 298 19.15 -13.18 7.00
C SER A 298 19.67 -12.02 7.86
N ALA A 299 19.13 -10.81 7.69
CA ALA A 299 19.49 -9.67 8.52
C ALA A 299 18.67 -9.59 9.82
N HIS A 300 17.43 -10.06 9.80
CA HIS A 300 16.47 -9.99 10.90
C HIS A 300 15.83 -11.36 11.17
N PRO A 301 16.54 -12.32 11.80
CA PRO A 301 16.09 -13.72 11.90
C PRO A 301 14.72 -13.93 12.55
N GLN A 302 14.29 -13.02 13.43
CA GLN A 302 13.03 -13.15 14.17
C GLN A 302 11.86 -12.41 13.50
N LEU A 303 12.16 -11.35 12.73
CA LEU A 303 11.15 -10.45 12.16
C LEU A 303 11.13 -10.50 10.64
N GLY A 304 12.18 -11.06 10.03
CA GLY A 304 12.40 -11.00 8.60
C GLY A 304 11.54 -11.96 7.80
N VAL A 305 11.23 -11.55 6.60
CA VAL A 305 10.62 -12.35 5.54
C VAL A 305 11.72 -13.20 4.89
N PRO A 306 11.47 -14.47 4.53
CA PRO A 306 12.46 -15.31 3.86
C PRO A 306 13.09 -14.61 2.65
N ASP A 307 14.40 -14.59 2.58
CA ASP A 307 15.19 -13.88 1.56
C ASP A 307 14.79 -14.27 0.12
N GLU A 308 14.46 -15.54 -0.08
CA GLU A 308 13.95 -16.04 -1.35
C GLU A 308 12.66 -15.32 -1.76
N LEU A 309 11.74 -15.10 -0.82
CA LEU A 309 10.49 -14.41 -1.08
C LEU A 309 10.72 -12.92 -1.35
N VAL A 310 11.59 -12.25 -0.58
CA VAL A 310 11.98 -10.85 -0.81
C VAL A 310 12.58 -10.69 -2.20
N GLY A 311 13.50 -11.59 -2.58
CA GLY A 311 14.11 -11.61 -3.91
C GLY A 311 13.09 -11.83 -5.03
N ALA A 312 12.17 -12.77 -4.87
CA ALA A 312 11.11 -13.04 -5.85
C ALA A 312 10.14 -11.85 -6.05
N ILE A 313 9.78 -11.16 -4.97
CA ILE A 313 8.97 -9.94 -5.02
C ILE A 313 9.73 -8.83 -5.76
N ALA A 314 10.99 -8.57 -5.41
CA ALA A 314 11.83 -7.57 -6.06
C ALA A 314 11.98 -7.85 -7.57
N GLN A 315 12.25 -9.10 -7.94
CA GLN A 315 12.33 -9.52 -9.33
C GLN A 315 11.04 -9.22 -10.08
N ARG A 316 9.90 -9.59 -9.51
CA ARG A 316 8.59 -9.38 -10.14
C ARG A 316 8.27 -7.91 -10.34
N LEU A 317 8.61 -7.05 -9.38
CA LEU A 317 8.45 -5.60 -9.51
C LEU A 317 9.24 -5.05 -10.70
N VAL A 318 10.52 -5.43 -10.81
CA VAL A 318 11.38 -4.98 -11.92
C VAL A 318 10.91 -5.54 -13.27
N GLU A 319 10.47 -6.80 -13.33
CA GLU A 319 9.87 -7.41 -14.53
C GLU A 319 8.63 -6.64 -14.99
N ALA A 320 7.74 -6.26 -14.06
CA ALA A 320 6.53 -5.52 -14.37
C ALA A 320 6.85 -4.12 -14.93
N VAL A 321 7.76 -3.40 -14.29
CA VAL A 321 8.24 -2.10 -14.79
C VAL A 321 8.86 -2.25 -16.18
N SER A 322 9.78 -3.19 -16.36
CA SER A 322 10.44 -3.44 -17.66
C SER A 322 9.44 -3.76 -18.76
N SER A 323 8.42 -4.56 -18.46
CA SER A 323 7.36 -4.92 -19.43
C SER A 323 6.54 -3.71 -19.83
N THR A 324 6.15 -2.86 -18.88
CA THR A 324 5.40 -1.63 -19.16
C THR A 324 6.21 -0.66 -20.02
N LEU A 325 7.51 -0.52 -19.76
CA LEU A 325 8.38 0.38 -20.52
C LEU A 325 8.65 -0.08 -21.97
N ARG A 326 8.54 -1.39 -22.24
CA ARG A 326 8.73 -1.99 -23.56
C ARG A 326 7.43 -2.08 -24.37
N ALA A 327 6.28 -1.94 -23.71
CA ALA A 327 5.01 -1.91 -24.43
C ALA A 327 4.98 -0.71 -25.37
N PRO A 328 4.62 -0.88 -26.66
CA PRO A 328 4.45 0.24 -27.56
C PRO A 328 3.42 1.19 -26.97
N ALA A 329 3.71 2.50 -26.98
CA ALA A 329 2.75 3.49 -26.53
C ALA A 329 1.44 3.25 -27.29
N SER A 330 0.45 2.68 -26.59
CA SER A 330 -0.89 2.54 -27.19
C SER A 330 -1.33 3.94 -27.56
N ALA A 331 -1.58 4.15 -28.85
CA ALA A 331 -2.11 5.39 -29.36
C ALA A 331 -3.46 5.64 -28.68
N THR A 332 -3.44 6.30 -27.55
CA THR A 332 -4.64 6.87 -26.94
C THR A 332 -4.98 8.08 -27.80
N ARG A 333 -5.93 7.86 -28.70
CA ARG A 333 -6.64 8.94 -29.40
C ARG A 333 -7.59 9.64 -28.43
#